data_64dcd8297c90c5e668c30bfded6ea866
#
_entry.id   64dcd8297c90c5e668c30bfded6ea866
#
_cell.length_a   1.000
_cell.length_b   1.000
_cell.length_c   1.000
_cell.angle_alpha   90.00
_cell.angle_beta   90.00
_cell.angle_gamma   90.00
#
_symmetry.space_group_name_H-M   'P 1'
#
loop_
_entity.id
_entity.type
_entity.pdbx_description
1 polymer ?
#
loop_
_entity_poly.entity_id
_entity_poly.type
_entity_poly.pdbx_seq_one_letter_code
_entity_poly.pdbx_strand_id
1 'polypeptide(L)'
;MLPLALICAAMAIPYLITHGAVIGLALQHGFALVCHQRPERSFWVFGGSVAVCARCLGIYVGAAFGLLFRTMRTIALRLLLAAAALNLLDAASELAGWHGNWLGVRFALGLLLGVTGAMLISSSSRHRPRLNLS
;
A
#
# COMPACT_ATOMS: atom_id res chain seq x y z
N MET A 1 -6.96 2.27 11.99
CA MET A 1 -5.70 2.71 12.62
C MET A 1 -4.46 1.98 12.07
N LEU A 2 -4.54 0.68 11.73
CA LEU A 2 -3.39 -0.08 11.21
C LEU A 2 -2.68 0.55 9.98
N PRO A 3 -3.37 0.98 8.90
CA PRO A 3 -2.67 1.53 7.74
C PRO A 3 -1.92 2.84 8.06
N LEU A 4 -2.46 3.66 8.94
CA LEU A 4 -1.81 4.90 9.36
C LEU A 4 -0.51 4.61 10.15
N ALA A 5 -0.55 3.63 11.06
CA ALA A 5 0.63 3.20 11.81
C ALA A 5 1.73 2.64 10.88
N LEU A 6 1.36 1.87 9.84
CA LEU A 6 2.29 1.37 8.85
C LEU A 6 2.93 2.50 8.02
N ILE A 7 2.16 3.52 7.65
CA ILE A 7 2.69 4.70 6.95
C ILE A 7 3.70 5.43 7.83
N CYS A 8 3.32 5.73 9.08
CA CYS A 8 4.21 6.42 10.02
C CYS A 8 5.49 5.62 10.27
N ALA A 9 5.39 4.30 10.46
CA ALA A 9 6.55 3.43 10.64
C ALA A 9 7.46 3.46 9.41
N ALA A 10 6.91 3.27 8.19
CA ALA A 10 7.67 3.26 6.95
C ALA A 10 8.41 4.59 6.70
N MET A 11 7.81 5.72 7.05
CA MET A 11 8.41 7.05 6.91
C MET A 11 9.44 7.36 8.00
N ALA A 12 9.28 6.81 9.20
CA ALA A 12 10.23 7.01 10.31
C ALA A 12 11.51 6.19 10.17
N ILE A 13 11.48 5.06 9.48
CA ILE A 13 12.62 4.13 9.37
C ILE A 13 13.89 4.81 8.83
N PRO A 14 13.89 5.55 7.71
CA PRO A 14 15.11 6.19 7.24
C PRO A 14 15.68 7.18 8.26
N TYR A 15 14.84 7.92 8.97
CA TYR A 15 15.28 8.81 10.05
C TYR A 15 15.92 8.04 11.19
N LEU A 16 15.33 6.94 11.63
CA LEU A 16 15.86 6.10 12.72
C LEU A 16 17.19 5.46 12.34
N ILE A 17 17.35 5.00 11.11
CA ILE A 17 18.60 4.40 10.62
C ILE A 17 19.72 5.44 10.55
N THR A 18 19.46 6.63 10.03
CA THR A 18 20.46 7.71 9.94
C THR A 18 20.95 8.18 11.30
N HIS A 19 20.13 8.02 12.37
CA HIS A 19 20.50 8.33 13.75
C HIS A 19 21.02 7.11 14.54
N GLY A 20 21.34 6.00 13.85
CA GLY A 20 21.95 4.82 14.46
C GLY A 20 21.03 3.98 15.36
N ALA A 21 19.71 4.15 15.25
CA ALA A 21 18.76 3.39 16.05
C ALA A 21 18.58 1.95 15.52
N VAL A 22 18.97 0.96 16.31
CA VAL A 22 18.85 -0.48 15.99
C VAL A 22 17.40 -0.87 15.67
N ILE A 23 16.41 -0.21 16.30
CA ILE A 23 14.99 -0.44 16.03
C ILE A 23 14.62 -0.10 14.59
N GLY A 24 15.29 0.86 13.95
CA GLY A 24 15.10 1.18 12.53
C GLY A 24 15.43 -0.01 11.64
N LEU A 25 16.53 -0.71 11.90
CA LEU A 25 16.92 -1.91 11.16
C LEU A 25 15.95 -3.07 11.40
N ALA A 26 15.50 -3.28 12.63
CA ALA A 26 14.51 -4.32 12.95
C ALA A 26 13.18 -4.08 12.23
N LEU A 27 12.69 -2.85 12.21
CA LEU A 27 11.48 -2.48 11.47
C LEU A 27 11.66 -2.64 9.96
N GLN A 28 12.81 -2.27 9.41
CA GLN A 28 13.12 -2.46 7.99
C GLN A 28 13.06 -3.94 7.60
N HIS A 29 13.64 -4.83 8.41
CA HIS A 29 13.54 -6.28 8.18
C HIS A 29 12.08 -6.78 8.25
N GLY A 30 11.27 -6.23 9.15
CA GLY A 30 9.84 -6.54 9.20
C GLY A 30 9.11 -6.19 7.91
N PHE A 31 9.41 -5.04 7.32
CA PHE A 31 8.83 -4.65 6.01
C PHE A 31 9.39 -5.48 4.84
N ALA A 32 10.57 -6.06 4.95
CA ALA A 32 11.14 -6.93 3.91
C ALA A 32 10.28 -8.18 3.65
N LEU A 33 9.48 -8.62 4.63
CA LEU A 33 8.55 -9.75 4.47
C LEU A 33 7.39 -9.45 3.51
N VAL A 34 7.04 -8.18 3.33
CA VAL A 34 5.88 -7.74 2.53
C VAL A 34 6.25 -6.88 1.32
N CYS A 35 7.50 -6.38 1.27
CA CYS A 35 7.98 -5.52 0.18
C CYS A 35 9.45 -5.82 -0.14
N HIS A 36 9.79 -5.87 -1.42
CA HIS A 36 11.17 -6.12 -1.89
C HIS A 36 12.16 -4.99 -1.59
N GLN A 37 11.71 -3.87 -1.04
CA GLN A 37 12.51 -2.73 -0.55
C GLN A 37 13.61 -2.26 -1.52
N ARG A 38 13.35 -2.27 -2.83
CA ARG A 38 14.34 -1.80 -3.82
C ARG A 38 14.48 -0.29 -3.74
N PRO A 39 15.68 0.26 -3.43
CA PRO A 39 15.89 1.70 -3.24
C PRO A 39 15.49 2.51 -4.48
N GLU A 40 15.74 1.98 -5.68
CA GLU A 40 15.39 2.61 -6.97
C GLU A 40 13.87 2.73 -7.20
N ARG A 41 13.05 2.01 -6.40
CA ARG A 41 11.58 1.99 -6.47
C ARG A 41 10.92 2.60 -5.24
N SER A 42 11.72 3.22 -4.37
CA SER A 42 11.27 3.84 -3.12
C SER A 42 11.51 5.34 -3.15
N PHE A 43 10.70 6.09 -2.41
CA PHE A 43 10.97 7.51 -2.20
C PHE A 43 12.18 7.69 -1.28
N TRP A 44 12.91 8.79 -1.49
CA TRP A 44 14.02 9.18 -0.63
C TRP A 44 13.58 10.30 0.29
N VAL A 45 13.71 10.08 1.59
CA VAL A 45 13.31 11.01 2.64
C VAL A 45 14.34 10.98 3.77
N PHE A 46 14.67 12.12 4.35
CA PHE A 46 15.63 12.23 5.46
C PHE A 46 16.99 11.55 5.22
N GLY A 47 17.50 11.60 4.00
CA GLY A 47 18.81 11.03 3.66
C GLY A 47 18.84 9.51 3.45
N GLY A 48 17.67 8.84 3.39
CA GLY A 48 17.55 7.40 3.16
C GLY A 48 16.33 7.03 2.32
N SER A 49 16.31 5.80 1.81
CA SER A 49 15.15 5.27 1.11
C SER A 49 14.07 4.86 2.11
N VAL A 50 12.81 5.18 1.81
CA VAL A 50 11.66 4.68 2.58
C VAL A 50 11.64 3.15 2.56
N ALA A 51 11.30 2.53 3.69
CA ALA A 51 11.35 1.08 3.88
C ALA A 51 10.38 0.27 3.00
N VAL A 52 9.54 0.94 2.23
CA VAL A 52 8.60 0.31 1.29
C VAL A 52 8.70 0.97 -0.08
N CYS A 53 8.44 0.21 -1.15
CA CYS A 53 8.39 0.77 -2.49
C CYS A 53 7.20 1.74 -2.66
N ALA A 54 7.28 2.63 -3.66
CA ALA A 54 6.26 3.64 -3.93
C ALA A 54 4.85 3.03 -4.07
N ARG A 55 4.72 1.85 -4.69
CA ARG A 55 3.44 1.13 -4.84
C ARG A 55 2.86 0.70 -3.49
N CYS A 56 3.67 0.07 -2.63
CA CYS A 56 3.22 -0.36 -1.30
C CYS A 56 2.84 0.84 -0.42
N LEU A 57 3.61 1.93 -0.48
CA LEU A 57 3.26 3.17 0.21
C LEU A 57 1.90 3.69 -0.27
N GLY A 58 1.67 3.70 -1.59
CA GLY A 58 0.37 4.04 -2.18
C GLY A 58 -0.76 3.17 -1.64
N ILE A 59 -0.56 1.84 -1.55
CA ILE A 59 -1.56 0.91 -1.00
C ILE A 59 -1.92 1.28 0.46
N TYR A 60 -0.94 1.56 1.31
CA TYR A 60 -1.21 1.92 2.70
C TYR A 60 -1.96 3.25 2.82
N VAL A 61 -1.54 4.27 2.07
CA VAL A 61 -2.22 5.58 2.01
C VAL A 61 -3.64 5.40 1.46
N GLY A 62 -3.78 4.67 0.35
CA GLY A 62 -5.08 4.37 -0.25
C GLY A 62 -6.00 3.62 0.68
N ALA A 63 -5.49 2.64 1.43
CA ALA A 63 -6.27 1.89 2.41
C ALA A 63 -6.77 2.79 3.56
N ALA A 64 -5.93 3.71 4.04
CA ALA A 64 -6.34 4.67 5.07
C ALA A 64 -7.51 5.54 4.60
N PHE A 65 -7.43 6.09 3.38
CA PHE A 65 -8.51 6.88 2.78
C PHE A 65 -9.73 6.03 2.42
N GLY A 66 -9.53 4.84 1.87
CA GLY A 66 -10.60 3.95 1.41
C GLY A 66 -11.55 3.50 2.53
N LEU A 67 -11.06 3.44 3.77
CA LEU A 67 -11.90 3.14 4.95
C LEU A 67 -12.95 4.23 5.24
N LEU A 68 -12.73 5.45 4.75
CA LEU A 68 -13.67 6.56 4.90
C LEU A 68 -14.84 6.47 3.91
N PHE A 69 -14.65 5.77 2.80
CA PHE A 69 -15.66 5.64 1.75
C PHE A 69 -16.46 4.35 1.93
N ARG A 70 -17.77 4.49 1.75
CA ARG A 70 -18.71 3.35 1.79
C ARG A 70 -19.37 3.21 0.44
N THR A 71 -19.26 2.04 -0.16
CA THR A 71 -19.88 1.75 -1.46
C THR A 71 -20.49 0.35 -1.47
N MET A 72 -21.28 0.05 -2.49
CA MET A 72 -21.84 -1.28 -2.68
C MET A 72 -20.73 -2.28 -3.02
N ARG A 73 -20.80 -3.48 -2.43
CA ARG A 73 -19.79 -4.54 -2.62
C ARG A 73 -19.50 -4.84 -4.08
N THR A 74 -20.53 -4.85 -4.94
CA THR A 74 -20.37 -5.13 -6.36
C THR A 74 -19.55 -4.05 -7.07
N ILE A 75 -19.76 -2.79 -6.72
CA ILE A 75 -19.01 -1.66 -7.27
C ILE A 75 -17.55 -1.72 -6.76
N ALA A 76 -17.37 -1.92 -5.46
CA ALA A 76 -16.04 -2.05 -4.87
C ALA A 76 -15.23 -3.17 -5.53
N LEU A 77 -15.84 -4.33 -5.78
CA LEU A 77 -15.19 -5.46 -6.45
C LEU A 77 -14.79 -5.12 -7.89
N ARG A 78 -15.66 -4.48 -8.67
CA ARG A 78 -15.34 -4.06 -10.04
C ARG A 78 -14.18 -3.07 -10.07
N LEU A 79 -14.20 -2.08 -9.19
CA LEU A 79 -13.13 -1.10 -9.07
C LEU A 79 -11.81 -1.76 -8.65
N LEU A 80 -11.85 -2.71 -7.71
CA LEU A 80 -10.66 -3.45 -7.28
C LEU A 80 -10.08 -4.28 -8.42
N LEU A 81 -10.91 -4.98 -9.19
CA LEU A 81 -10.46 -5.75 -10.35
C LEU A 81 -9.84 -4.85 -11.43
N ALA A 82 -10.43 -3.70 -11.69
CA ALA A 82 -9.86 -2.71 -12.61
C ALA A 82 -8.52 -2.17 -12.12
N ALA A 83 -8.42 -1.81 -10.84
CA ALA A 83 -7.17 -1.35 -10.23
C ALA A 83 -6.09 -2.45 -10.25
N ALA A 84 -6.45 -3.71 -10.00
CA ALA A 84 -5.53 -4.84 -10.08
C ALA A 84 -5.04 -5.07 -11.52
N ALA A 85 -5.93 -4.99 -12.51
CA ALA A 85 -5.57 -5.12 -13.92
C ALA A 85 -4.59 -4.01 -14.35
N LEU A 86 -4.83 -2.76 -13.96
CA LEU A 86 -3.92 -1.64 -14.23
C LEU A 86 -2.54 -1.85 -13.59
N ASN A 87 -2.49 -2.33 -12.35
CA ASN A 87 -1.22 -2.67 -11.70
C ASN A 87 -0.47 -3.80 -12.40
N LEU A 88 -1.20 -4.80 -12.91
CA LEU A 88 -0.61 -5.91 -13.65
C LEU A 88 -0.06 -5.45 -15.00
N LEU A 89 -0.79 -4.57 -15.71
CA LEU A 89 -0.34 -3.98 -16.97
C LEU A 89 0.92 -3.11 -16.77
N ASP A 90 0.96 -2.30 -15.71
CA ASP A 90 2.16 -1.52 -15.36
C ASP A 90 3.36 -2.44 -15.09
N ALA A 91 3.16 -3.51 -14.33
CA ALA A 91 4.22 -4.47 -14.06
C ALA A 91 4.68 -5.21 -15.32
N ALA A 92 3.77 -5.60 -16.20
CA ALA A 92 4.08 -6.28 -17.45
C ALA A 92 4.83 -5.34 -18.43
N SER A 93 4.41 -4.08 -18.55
CA SER A 93 5.05 -3.09 -19.40
C SER A 93 6.47 -2.73 -18.93
N GLU A 94 6.69 -2.75 -17.61
CA GLU A 94 8.04 -2.59 -17.05
C GLU A 94 8.94 -3.78 -17.39
N LEU A 95 8.44 -5.01 -17.24
CA LEU A 95 9.18 -6.22 -17.61
C LEU A 95 9.50 -6.26 -19.11
N ALA A 96 8.62 -5.71 -19.94
CA ALA A 96 8.84 -5.55 -21.37
C ALA A 96 9.82 -4.41 -21.72
N GLY A 97 10.24 -3.60 -20.74
CA GLY A 97 11.15 -2.47 -20.96
C GLY A 97 10.53 -1.28 -21.68
N TRP A 98 9.20 -1.19 -21.76
CA TRP A 98 8.51 -0.13 -22.49
C TRP A 98 8.56 1.22 -21.80
N HIS A 99 8.74 1.28 -20.50
CA HIS A 99 8.92 2.51 -19.74
C HIS A 99 9.85 2.33 -18.54
N GLY A 100 10.42 3.45 -18.09
CA GLY A 100 11.28 3.49 -16.92
C GLY A 100 10.51 3.39 -15.60
N ASN A 101 11.25 3.47 -14.50
CA ASN A 101 10.72 3.39 -13.15
C ASN A 101 10.01 4.71 -12.75
N TRP A 102 8.73 4.85 -13.08
CA TRP A 102 7.94 6.04 -12.75
C TRP A 102 7.32 5.91 -11.36
N LEU A 103 8.01 6.44 -10.36
CA LEU A 103 7.59 6.37 -8.95
C LEU A 103 6.18 6.92 -8.72
N GLY A 104 5.82 8.03 -9.36
CA GLY A 104 4.50 8.65 -9.23
C GLY A 104 3.38 7.78 -9.77
N VAL A 105 3.56 7.14 -10.92
CA VAL A 105 2.57 6.20 -11.51
C VAL A 105 2.39 5.01 -10.60
N ARG A 106 3.47 4.42 -10.09
CA ARG A 106 3.41 3.29 -9.16
C ARG A 106 2.70 3.63 -7.86
N PHE A 107 2.97 4.83 -7.32
CA PHE A 107 2.27 5.32 -6.14
C PHE A 107 0.78 5.49 -6.40
N ALA A 108 0.38 6.12 -7.53
CA ALA A 108 -1.01 6.31 -7.90
C ALA A 108 -1.77 4.99 -8.10
N LEU A 109 -1.16 4.02 -8.79
CA LEU A 109 -1.73 2.68 -8.99
C LEU A 109 -1.86 1.93 -7.67
N GLY A 110 -0.88 2.04 -6.78
CA GLY A 110 -0.94 1.49 -5.43
C GLY A 110 -2.08 2.13 -4.62
N LEU A 111 -2.23 3.45 -4.70
CA LEU A 111 -3.27 4.20 -4.02
C LEU A 111 -4.67 3.75 -4.47
N LEU A 112 -4.90 3.61 -5.77
CA LEU A 112 -6.15 3.07 -6.31
C LEU A 112 -6.45 1.67 -5.77
N LEU A 113 -5.46 0.80 -5.75
CA LEU A 113 -5.61 -0.56 -5.24
C LEU A 113 -5.94 -0.56 -3.74
N GLY A 114 -5.29 0.29 -2.96
CA GLY A 114 -5.52 0.43 -1.52
C GLY A 114 -6.92 0.96 -1.21
N VAL A 115 -7.35 2.03 -1.89
CA VAL A 115 -8.69 2.62 -1.72
C VAL A 115 -9.77 1.58 -2.03
N THR A 116 -9.69 0.93 -3.20
CA THR A 116 -10.71 -0.03 -3.64
C THR A 116 -10.75 -1.29 -2.78
N GLY A 117 -9.58 -1.77 -2.32
CA GLY A 117 -9.48 -2.88 -1.37
C GLY A 117 -10.12 -2.57 -0.02
N ALA A 118 -9.85 -1.38 0.54
CA ALA A 118 -10.43 -0.94 1.79
C ALA A 118 -11.96 -0.73 1.69
N MET A 119 -12.44 -0.18 0.56
CA MET A 119 -13.88 -0.08 0.27
C MET A 119 -14.56 -1.45 0.26
N LEU A 120 -13.92 -2.47 -0.32
CA LEU A 120 -14.46 -3.83 -0.34
C LEU A 120 -14.55 -4.41 1.06
N ILE A 121 -13.52 -4.25 1.89
CA ILE A 121 -13.51 -4.70 3.28
C ILE A 121 -14.62 -4.00 4.07
N SER A 122 -14.75 -2.69 3.94
CA SER A 122 -15.80 -1.89 4.61
C SER A 122 -17.21 -2.31 4.20
N SER A 123 -17.42 -2.72 2.95
CA SER A 123 -18.71 -3.19 2.46
C SER A 123 -19.07 -4.59 2.96
N SER A 124 -18.07 -5.45 3.17
CA SER A 124 -18.26 -6.84 3.65
C SER A 124 -18.66 -6.93 5.13
N SER A 125 -18.28 -5.97 5.95
CA SER A 125 -18.54 -5.97 7.40
C SER A 125 -20.05 -5.90 7.74
N ARG A 126 -20.91 -5.52 6.79
CA ARG A 126 -22.37 -5.42 6.98
C ARG A 126 -23.13 -6.73 6.78
N HIS A 127 -22.53 -7.76 6.20
CA HIS A 127 -23.25 -8.98 5.84
C HIS A 127 -23.04 -10.11 6.84
N ARG A 128 -22.63 -9.82 8.09
CA ARG A 128 -22.74 -10.80 9.18
C ARG A 128 -24.20 -10.84 9.61
N PRO A 129 -24.95 -11.93 9.33
CA PRO A 129 -26.24 -12.13 9.96
C PRO A 129 -26.00 -12.17 11.47
N ARG A 130 -26.77 -11.38 12.23
CA ARG A 130 -26.84 -11.57 13.67
C ARG A 130 -27.34 -13.00 13.89
N LEU A 131 -26.45 -13.88 14.30
CA LEU A 131 -26.88 -15.15 14.89
C LEU A 131 -27.67 -14.78 16.15
N ASN A 132 -29.00 -14.77 16.03
CA ASN A 132 -29.87 -14.75 17.17
C ASN A 132 -29.63 -16.05 17.91
N LEU A 133 -28.82 -15.97 18.95
CA LEU A 133 -28.78 -16.99 19.99
C LEU A 133 -30.03 -16.76 20.88
N SER A 134 -31.09 -17.45 20.53
CA SER A 134 -32.26 -17.63 21.41
C SER A 134 -31.96 -18.76 22.38
#